data_58be196f2a58f5826f2b95e0b10e08fd
#
_entry.id   58be196f2a58f5826f2b95e0b10e08fd
#
_cell.length_a   1.000
_cell.length_b   1.000
_cell.length_c   1.000
_cell.angle_alpha   90.00
_cell.angle_beta   90.00
_cell.angle_gamma   90.00
#
_symmetry.space_group_name_H-M   'P 1'
#
loop_
_entity.id
_entity.type
_entity.pdbx_description
1 polymer ?
#
loop_
_entity_poly.entity_id
_entity_poly.type
_entity_poly.pdbx_seq_one_letter_code
_entity_poly.pdbx_strand_id
1 'polypeptide(L)'
;MAQGWLEVGDGHEIHWQTSGNPEGWPVVWLHGGPGSSASPLHRRFFDPARYWIIQYDQRGCGRSRPAGGIQRNETSDLITDIERLRTYFGLSRWCVVGGSWGGTLALLYASAHPDRVERMLLRSPFLCTHAEIEDFMERPPEGCRALWLNLKAQVPESSNQSILEYGYQLFCQGEHPQEQAALARAWLAYEAAMNMYPAQAPTLGASDGAALIARYRIQSHYLRHRCFVQEDILAQAQALKAIPLTLVHGDLDALCPFANSLVIQHAAPQATLIRVSGGGHDLTDPGMLEATFEGLKQWDRYLP
;
A
#
# COMPACT_ATOMS: atom_id res chain seq x y z
N MET A 1 -18.02 16.43 0.32
CA MET A 1 -17.15 15.43 0.98
C MET A 1 -18.00 14.70 2.01
N ALA A 2 -18.04 13.36 1.93
CA ALA A 2 -18.75 12.51 2.88
C ALA A 2 -17.79 11.50 3.47
N GLN A 3 -18.08 10.96 4.65
CA GLN A 3 -17.33 9.90 5.31
C GLN A 3 -18.24 9.06 6.19
N GLY A 4 -17.83 7.83 6.48
CA GLY A 4 -18.56 6.91 7.33
C GLY A 4 -17.79 5.64 7.58
N TRP A 5 -18.48 4.67 8.18
CA TRP A 5 -17.99 3.33 8.40
C TRP A 5 -18.89 2.33 7.68
N LEU A 6 -18.31 1.29 7.14
CA LEU A 6 -19.01 0.18 6.50
C LEU A 6 -18.65 -1.09 7.26
N GLU A 7 -19.64 -1.79 7.79
CA GLU A 7 -19.49 -3.13 8.34
C GLU A 7 -19.11 -4.10 7.22
N VAL A 8 -17.99 -4.78 7.39
CA VAL A 8 -17.47 -5.73 6.41
C VAL A 8 -17.43 -7.17 6.94
N GLY A 9 -18.14 -7.42 8.04
CA GLY A 9 -18.21 -8.72 8.70
C GLY A 9 -17.01 -8.99 9.61
N ASP A 10 -17.05 -10.13 10.30
CA ASP A 10 -16.00 -10.61 11.21
C ASP A 10 -15.61 -9.61 12.32
N GLY A 11 -16.52 -8.69 12.67
CA GLY A 11 -16.27 -7.63 13.66
C GLY A 11 -15.45 -6.46 13.14
N HIS A 12 -15.25 -6.35 11.82
CA HIS A 12 -14.56 -5.22 11.19
C HIS A 12 -15.51 -4.19 10.61
N GLU A 13 -15.15 -2.91 10.81
CA GLU A 13 -15.73 -1.76 10.13
C GLU A 13 -14.62 -1.01 9.40
N ILE A 14 -14.74 -0.83 8.09
CA ILE A 14 -13.81 -0.01 7.32
C ILE A 14 -14.29 1.44 7.28
N HIS A 15 -13.37 2.37 7.57
CA HIS A 15 -13.65 3.80 7.43
C HIS A 15 -13.46 4.22 5.99
N TRP A 16 -14.46 4.88 5.41
CA TRP A 16 -14.40 5.43 4.06
C TRP A 16 -14.64 6.94 4.04
N GLN A 17 -14.13 7.59 3.01
CA GLN A 17 -14.38 8.98 2.69
C GLN A 17 -14.48 9.18 1.18
N THR A 18 -15.37 10.09 0.77
CA THR A 18 -15.53 10.49 -0.61
C THR A 18 -15.31 11.97 -0.81
N SER A 19 -14.86 12.35 -1.99
CA SER A 19 -14.71 13.75 -2.40
C SER A 19 -14.92 13.87 -3.91
N GLY A 20 -15.07 15.10 -4.39
CA GLY A 20 -15.35 15.38 -5.79
C GLY A 20 -16.84 15.25 -6.15
N ASN A 21 -17.10 15.02 -7.43
CA ASN A 21 -18.46 14.97 -8.01
C ASN A 21 -19.05 13.56 -7.92
N PRO A 22 -20.15 13.33 -7.17
CA PRO A 22 -20.79 12.02 -7.09
C PRO A 22 -21.31 11.47 -8.43
N GLU A 23 -21.57 12.34 -9.40
CA GLU A 23 -21.98 11.97 -10.77
C GLU A 23 -20.76 11.85 -11.71
N GLY A 24 -19.56 12.08 -11.19
CA GLY A 24 -18.32 11.99 -11.94
C GLY A 24 -17.80 10.56 -12.04
N TRP A 25 -16.66 10.39 -12.68
CA TRP A 25 -16.06 9.08 -12.89
C TRP A 25 -15.54 8.49 -11.57
N PRO A 26 -16.02 7.33 -11.14
CA PRO A 26 -15.66 6.79 -9.84
C PRO A 26 -14.23 6.24 -9.86
N VAL A 27 -13.45 6.61 -8.86
CA VAL A 27 -12.09 6.12 -8.65
C VAL A 27 -11.88 5.76 -7.18
N VAL A 28 -11.30 4.57 -6.94
CA VAL A 28 -10.85 4.16 -5.61
C VAL A 28 -9.33 4.23 -5.53
N TRP A 29 -8.81 4.78 -4.42
CA TRP A 29 -7.38 4.75 -4.10
C TRP A 29 -7.10 3.78 -2.96
N LEU A 30 -6.31 2.74 -3.25
CA LEU A 30 -5.87 1.73 -2.30
C LEU A 30 -4.54 2.18 -1.68
N HIS A 31 -4.55 2.41 -0.36
CA HIS A 31 -3.34 2.83 0.34
C HIS A 31 -2.31 1.71 0.49
N GLY A 32 -1.06 2.09 0.68
CA GLY A 32 0.07 1.19 0.88
C GLY A 32 0.24 0.70 2.33
N GLY A 33 1.43 0.29 2.65
CA GLY A 33 1.84 -0.34 3.89
C GLY A 33 2.37 -1.74 3.63
N PRO A 34 1.69 -2.84 4.03
CA PRO A 34 0.40 -2.91 4.77
C PRO A 34 0.39 -2.12 6.08
N GLY A 35 -0.79 -1.77 6.58
CA GLY A 35 -0.90 -1.08 7.86
C GLY A 35 -0.91 0.46 7.81
N SER A 36 -0.78 1.09 6.62
CA SER A 36 -0.86 2.54 6.46
C SER A 36 -2.33 3.04 6.54
N SER A 37 -2.66 4.15 5.89
CA SER A 37 -4.01 4.71 5.85
C SER A 37 -4.22 5.58 4.61
N ALA A 38 -5.46 5.93 4.33
CA ALA A 38 -5.81 6.89 3.31
C ALA A 38 -5.23 8.28 3.61
N SER A 39 -4.61 8.91 2.60
CA SER A 39 -3.99 10.23 2.72
C SER A 39 -4.79 11.29 1.98
N PRO A 40 -4.92 12.51 2.53
CA PRO A 40 -5.46 13.65 1.80
C PRO A 40 -4.71 13.96 0.50
N LEU A 41 -3.43 13.58 0.40
CA LEU A 41 -2.63 13.75 -0.81
C LEU A 41 -3.24 13.02 -2.00
N HIS A 42 -3.75 11.80 -1.80
CA HIS A 42 -4.26 10.95 -2.88
C HIS A 42 -5.40 11.59 -3.69
N ARG A 43 -6.30 12.36 -3.04
CA ARG A 43 -7.39 13.05 -3.74
C ARG A 43 -6.95 14.24 -4.58
N ARG A 44 -5.74 14.77 -4.34
CA ARG A 44 -5.20 15.92 -5.06
C ARG A 44 -4.79 15.60 -6.51
N PHE A 45 -4.70 14.31 -6.84
CA PHE A 45 -4.38 13.85 -8.19
C PHE A 45 -5.55 13.93 -9.18
N PHE A 46 -6.76 14.22 -8.71
CA PHE A 46 -7.96 14.19 -9.52
C PHE A 46 -8.65 15.55 -9.56
N ASP A 47 -9.19 15.90 -10.72
CA ASP A 47 -10.11 17.04 -10.84
C ASP A 47 -11.42 16.73 -10.11
N PRO A 48 -11.76 17.44 -9.03
CA PRO A 48 -12.96 17.15 -8.25
C PRO A 48 -14.27 17.46 -8.98
N ALA A 49 -14.24 18.17 -10.11
CA ALA A 49 -15.42 18.39 -10.95
C ALA A 49 -15.74 17.16 -11.81
N ARG A 50 -14.73 16.34 -12.13
CA ARG A 50 -14.82 15.24 -13.09
C ARG A 50 -14.84 13.86 -12.45
N TYR A 51 -14.23 13.72 -11.25
CA TYR A 51 -14.07 12.45 -10.57
C TYR A 51 -14.87 12.37 -9.27
N TRP A 52 -15.41 11.19 -8.98
CA TRP A 52 -15.87 10.80 -7.66
C TRP A 52 -14.79 9.98 -6.98
N ILE A 53 -14.07 10.60 -6.05
CA ILE A 53 -12.87 10.04 -5.44
C ILE A 53 -13.24 9.33 -4.15
N ILE A 54 -13.01 8.02 -4.11
CA ILE A 54 -13.30 7.15 -2.98
C ILE A 54 -11.98 6.71 -2.36
N GLN A 55 -11.85 6.90 -1.06
CA GLN A 55 -10.73 6.45 -0.26
C GLN A 55 -11.27 5.69 0.95
N TYR A 56 -10.54 4.69 1.41
CA TYR A 56 -10.90 3.98 2.63
C TYR A 56 -9.64 3.50 3.34
N ASP A 57 -9.75 3.28 4.64
CA ASP A 57 -8.73 2.63 5.45
C ASP A 57 -9.02 1.12 5.45
N GLN A 58 -8.04 0.28 5.10
CA GLN A 58 -8.16 -1.18 5.09
C GLN A 58 -8.43 -1.70 6.51
N ARG A 59 -8.84 -2.98 6.67
CA ARG A 59 -9.09 -3.60 7.99
C ARG A 59 -7.95 -3.33 8.95
N GLY A 60 -8.27 -2.89 10.15
CA GLY A 60 -7.28 -2.61 11.20
C GLY A 60 -6.44 -1.36 11.00
N CYS A 61 -6.56 -0.67 9.87
CA CYS A 61 -5.74 0.47 9.48
C CYS A 61 -6.42 1.81 9.77
N GLY A 62 -5.63 2.85 10.02
CA GLY A 62 -6.11 4.22 10.11
C GLY A 62 -7.28 4.38 11.09
N ARG A 63 -8.46 4.75 10.57
CA ARG A 63 -9.71 4.94 11.33
C ARG A 63 -10.62 3.72 11.32
N SER A 64 -10.27 2.66 10.58
CA SER A 64 -11.00 1.39 10.56
C SER A 64 -10.89 0.67 11.90
N ARG A 65 -11.87 -0.15 12.22
CA ARG A 65 -12.04 -0.80 13.52
C ARG A 65 -12.12 -2.32 13.39
N PRO A 66 -11.62 -3.06 14.39
CA PRO A 66 -10.80 -2.60 15.52
C PRO A 66 -9.39 -2.21 15.07
N ALA A 67 -8.80 -1.16 15.66
CA ALA A 67 -7.46 -0.70 15.31
C ALA A 67 -6.41 -1.81 15.54
N GLY A 68 -5.59 -2.08 14.53
CA GLY A 68 -4.62 -3.17 14.56
C GLY A 68 -5.22 -4.58 14.59
N GLY A 69 -6.52 -4.73 14.27
CA GLY A 69 -7.19 -6.04 14.24
C GLY A 69 -6.65 -6.94 13.14
N ILE A 70 -6.14 -8.13 13.54
CA ILE A 70 -5.53 -9.11 12.62
C ILE A 70 -6.38 -10.37 12.40
N GLN A 71 -7.43 -10.56 13.17
CA GLN A 71 -8.34 -11.70 12.95
C GLN A 71 -9.14 -11.49 11.67
N ARG A 72 -9.25 -12.53 10.83
CA ARG A 72 -9.95 -12.40 9.54
C ARG A 72 -9.49 -11.15 8.78
N ASN A 73 -8.18 -10.97 8.72
CA ASN A 73 -7.54 -9.84 8.05
C ASN A 73 -6.40 -10.36 7.18
N GLU A 74 -6.80 -10.98 6.09
CA GLU A 74 -5.94 -11.54 5.04
C GLU A 74 -6.27 -10.85 3.71
N THR A 75 -5.45 -11.05 2.70
CA THR A 75 -5.63 -10.42 1.39
C THR A 75 -6.96 -10.75 0.72
N SER A 76 -7.46 -11.97 0.86
CA SER A 76 -8.79 -12.39 0.38
C SER A 76 -9.94 -11.62 1.06
N ASP A 77 -9.79 -11.33 2.35
CA ASP A 77 -10.76 -10.51 3.07
C ASP A 77 -10.77 -9.07 2.54
N LEU A 78 -9.58 -8.48 2.27
CA LEU A 78 -9.46 -7.14 1.70
C LEU A 78 -10.05 -7.04 0.29
N ILE A 79 -9.85 -8.06 -0.56
CA ILE A 79 -10.49 -8.12 -1.88
C ILE A 79 -12.01 -8.12 -1.76
N THR A 80 -12.53 -8.89 -0.81
CA THR A 80 -13.98 -8.92 -0.51
C THR A 80 -14.47 -7.55 -0.02
N ASP A 81 -13.69 -6.87 0.82
CA ASP A 81 -14.06 -5.54 1.33
C ASP A 81 -14.11 -4.48 0.21
N ILE A 82 -13.20 -4.55 -0.75
CA ILE A 82 -13.22 -3.67 -1.93
C ILE A 82 -14.53 -3.86 -2.71
N GLU A 83 -14.98 -5.10 -2.92
CA GLU A 83 -16.26 -5.38 -3.58
C GLU A 83 -17.46 -4.92 -2.76
N ARG A 84 -17.43 -5.09 -1.43
CA ARG A 84 -18.47 -4.56 -0.54
C ARG A 84 -18.56 -3.04 -0.63
N LEU A 85 -17.41 -2.36 -0.63
CA LEU A 85 -17.34 -0.91 -0.75
C LEU A 85 -17.89 -0.44 -2.10
N ARG A 86 -17.50 -1.08 -3.20
CA ARG A 86 -18.03 -0.78 -4.54
C ARG A 86 -19.56 -0.93 -4.58
N THR A 87 -20.05 -2.04 -4.05
CA THR A 87 -21.49 -2.34 -4.01
C THR A 87 -22.25 -1.37 -3.10
N TYR A 88 -21.67 -0.97 -1.96
CA TYR A 88 -22.23 0.02 -1.04
C TYR A 88 -22.48 1.37 -1.73
N PHE A 89 -21.58 1.77 -2.63
CA PHE A 89 -21.76 2.98 -3.45
C PHE A 89 -22.59 2.76 -4.72
N GLY A 90 -23.15 1.58 -4.95
CA GLY A 90 -24.00 1.29 -6.11
C GLY A 90 -23.26 1.29 -7.44
N LEU A 91 -21.93 1.16 -7.44
CA LEU A 91 -21.10 1.25 -8.62
C LEU A 91 -21.06 -0.09 -9.37
N SER A 92 -21.26 -0.06 -10.69
CA SER A 92 -21.04 -1.23 -11.55
C SER A 92 -19.56 -1.49 -11.80
N ARG A 93 -18.79 -0.42 -12.02
CA ARG A 93 -17.34 -0.40 -12.29
C ARG A 93 -16.72 0.86 -11.71
N TRP A 94 -15.41 0.87 -11.56
CA TRP A 94 -14.62 2.03 -11.16
C TRP A 94 -13.17 1.96 -11.68
N CYS A 95 -12.48 3.08 -11.63
CA CYS A 95 -11.03 3.13 -11.80
C CYS A 95 -10.34 2.78 -10.47
N VAL A 96 -9.19 2.11 -10.55
CA VAL A 96 -8.43 1.67 -9.37
C VAL A 96 -7.03 2.24 -9.41
N VAL A 97 -6.62 2.91 -8.34
CA VAL A 97 -5.25 3.41 -8.15
C VAL A 97 -4.67 2.79 -6.89
N GLY A 98 -3.44 2.33 -6.96
CA GLY A 98 -2.75 1.79 -5.80
C GLY A 98 -1.25 2.03 -5.85
N GLY A 99 -0.64 2.25 -4.69
CA GLY A 99 0.80 2.39 -4.57
C GLY A 99 1.40 1.40 -3.58
N SER A 100 2.63 0.90 -3.86
CA SER A 100 3.28 -0.06 -2.98
C SER A 100 2.40 -1.31 -2.75
N TRP A 101 2.15 -1.69 -1.51
CA TRP A 101 1.16 -2.70 -1.13
C TRP A 101 -0.23 -2.46 -1.77
N GLY A 102 -0.68 -1.20 -1.82
CA GLY A 102 -1.95 -0.87 -2.49
C GLY A 102 -1.95 -1.20 -3.98
N GLY A 103 -0.79 -1.17 -4.64
CA GLY A 103 -0.61 -1.62 -6.01
C GLY A 103 -0.78 -3.13 -6.16
N THR A 104 -0.24 -3.91 -5.23
CA THR A 104 -0.43 -5.37 -5.14
C THR A 104 -1.90 -5.71 -4.95
N LEU A 105 -2.53 -5.05 -3.99
CA LEU A 105 -3.94 -5.26 -3.69
C LEU A 105 -4.83 -4.91 -4.89
N ALA A 106 -4.48 -3.85 -5.65
CA ALA A 106 -5.15 -3.48 -6.89
C ALA A 106 -5.02 -4.56 -7.97
N LEU A 107 -3.82 -5.13 -8.14
CA LEU A 107 -3.57 -6.25 -9.07
C LEU A 107 -4.44 -7.46 -8.72
N LEU A 108 -4.43 -7.88 -7.47
CA LEU A 108 -5.16 -9.04 -7.00
C LEU A 108 -6.68 -8.83 -7.10
N TYR A 109 -7.15 -7.64 -6.74
CA TYR A 109 -8.56 -7.27 -6.90
C TYR A 109 -9.00 -7.30 -8.38
N ALA A 110 -8.21 -6.71 -9.27
CA ALA A 110 -8.51 -6.68 -10.70
C ALA A 110 -8.48 -8.09 -11.33
N SER A 111 -7.59 -8.96 -10.86
CA SER A 111 -7.55 -10.37 -11.31
C SER A 111 -8.78 -11.14 -10.86
N ALA A 112 -9.26 -10.90 -9.64
CA ALA A 112 -10.46 -11.54 -9.10
C ALA A 112 -11.76 -10.98 -9.70
N HIS A 113 -11.75 -9.68 -10.06
CA HIS A 113 -12.94 -8.94 -10.52
C HIS A 113 -12.66 -8.10 -11.77
N PRO A 114 -12.19 -8.68 -12.89
CA PRO A 114 -11.77 -7.91 -14.07
C PRO A 114 -12.89 -7.07 -14.67
N ASP A 115 -14.14 -7.53 -14.59
CA ASP A 115 -15.32 -6.80 -15.09
C ASP A 115 -15.71 -5.58 -14.22
N ARG A 116 -15.09 -5.42 -13.05
CA ARG A 116 -15.34 -4.31 -12.11
C ARG A 116 -14.35 -3.18 -12.26
N VAL A 117 -13.25 -3.40 -12.98
CA VAL A 117 -12.18 -2.42 -13.14
C VAL A 117 -12.18 -1.86 -14.54
N GLU A 118 -12.29 -0.54 -14.64
CA GLU A 118 -12.24 0.17 -15.92
C GLU A 118 -10.83 0.47 -16.38
N ARG A 119 -10.01 0.98 -15.45
CA ARG A 119 -8.61 1.35 -15.66
C ARG A 119 -7.84 1.23 -14.36
N MET A 120 -6.55 1.07 -14.49
CA MET A 120 -5.65 1.00 -13.32
C MET A 120 -4.44 1.90 -13.49
N LEU A 121 -3.99 2.48 -12.36
CA LEU A 121 -2.66 3.01 -12.22
C LEU A 121 -2.01 2.41 -10.98
N LEU A 122 -0.85 1.81 -11.17
CA LEU A 122 -0.04 1.25 -10.09
C LEU A 122 1.26 2.03 -9.97
N ARG A 123 1.55 2.47 -8.75
CA ARG A 123 2.80 3.16 -8.43
C ARG A 123 3.69 2.27 -7.58
N SER A 124 4.93 2.03 -8.03
CA SER A 124 5.92 1.25 -7.27
C SER A 124 5.33 -0.02 -6.64
N PRO A 125 4.74 -0.95 -7.43
CA PRO A 125 4.04 -2.10 -6.88
C PRO A 125 5.00 -3.03 -6.13
N PHE A 126 4.56 -3.51 -4.96
CA PHE A 126 5.23 -4.51 -4.14
C PHE A 126 4.71 -5.90 -4.51
N LEU A 127 5.56 -6.86 -4.84
CA LEU A 127 5.10 -8.21 -5.26
C LEU A 127 5.03 -9.23 -4.12
N CYS A 128 5.34 -8.82 -2.90
CA CYS A 128 5.28 -9.68 -1.69
C CYS A 128 6.15 -10.94 -1.79
N THR A 129 7.21 -10.90 -2.60
CA THR A 129 8.16 -12.01 -2.69
C THR A 129 8.96 -12.15 -1.41
N HIS A 130 9.44 -13.36 -1.15
CA HIS A 130 10.33 -13.57 0.00
C HIS A 130 11.59 -12.70 -0.10
N ALA A 131 12.14 -12.56 -1.30
CA ALA A 131 13.35 -11.75 -1.53
C ALA A 131 13.12 -10.27 -1.22
N GLU A 132 12.00 -9.68 -1.65
CA GLU A 132 11.68 -8.29 -1.33
C GLU A 132 11.53 -8.05 0.17
N ILE A 133 10.86 -8.98 0.87
CA ILE A 133 10.67 -8.88 2.32
C ILE A 133 12.02 -9.03 3.05
N GLU A 134 12.86 -9.96 2.60
CA GLU A 134 14.20 -10.15 3.15
C GLU A 134 15.10 -8.94 2.88
N ASP A 135 15.08 -8.39 1.66
CA ASP A 135 15.85 -7.20 1.30
C ASP A 135 15.43 -6.00 2.15
N PHE A 136 14.12 -5.77 2.32
CA PHE A 136 13.61 -4.72 3.20
C PHE A 136 14.06 -4.90 4.65
N MET A 137 14.01 -6.11 5.19
CA MET A 137 14.26 -6.36 6.63
C MET A 137 15.73 -6.55 6.97
N GLU A 138 16.55 -7.09 6.05
CA GLU A 138 17.90 -7.55 6.39
C GLU A 138 19.01 -6.93 5.52
N ARG A 139 18.67 -6.24 4.40
CA ARG A 139 19.64 -5.73 3.43
C ARG A 139 19.44 -4.26 3.10
N PRO A 140 19.59 -3.35 4.09
CA PRO A 140 19.38 -1.92 3.86
C PRO A 140 20.40 -1.35 2.88
N PRO A 141 20.02 -0.37 2.04
CA PRO A 141 20.98 0.48 1.35
C PRO A 141 21.92 1.17 2.35
N GLU A 142 23.13 1.50 1.92
CA GLU A 142 24.13 2.12 2.82
C GLU A 142 23.59 3.39 3.50
N GLY A 143 22.86 4.23 2.76
CA GLY A 143 22.24 5.45 3.32
C GLY A 143 21.17 5.21 4.40
N CYS A 144 20.64 3.99 4.52
CA CYS A 144 19.64 3.61 5.54
C CYS A 144 20.23 2.77 6.67
N ARG A 145 21.49 2.36 6.56
CA ARG A 145 22.13 1.40 7.46
C ARG A 145 22.11 1.79 8.93
N ALA A 146 22.35 3.05 9.26
CA ALA A 146 22.34 3.51 10.65
C ALA A 146 20.96 3.34 11.33
N LEU A 147 19.89 3.64 10.61
CA LEU A 147 18.51 3.46 11.11
C LEU A 147 18.12 1.99 11.17
N TRP A 148 18.59 1.18 10.23
CA TRP A 148 18.41 -0.26 10.28
C TRP A 148 19.13 -0.89 11.50
N LEU A 149 20.36 -0.46 11.80
CA LEU A 149 21.07 -0.92 13.01
C LEU A 149 20.33 -0.53 14.29
N ASN A 150 19.73 0.66 14.34
CA ASN A 150 18.88 1.06 15.46
C ASN A 150 17.61 0.19 15.58
N LEU A 151 17.00 -0.16 14.45
CA LEU A 151 15.86 -1.10 14.43
C LEU A 151 16.30 -2.49 14.89
N LYS A 152 17.41 -3.00 14.39
CA LYS A 152 17.96 -4.31 14.75
C LYS A 152 18.33 -4.38 16.24
N ALA A 153 18.82 -3.29 16.83
CA ALA A 153 19.14 -3.21 18.26
C ALA A 153 17.92 -3.33 19.18
N GLN A 154 16.69 -3.21 18.65
CA GLN A 154 15.48 -3.49 19.42
C GLN A 154 15.20 -5.00 19.57
N VAL A 155 15.85 -5.85 18.79
CA VAL A 155 15.72 -7.31 18.86
C VAL A 155 16.76 -7.84 19.87
N PRO A 156 16.35 -8.50 20.96
CA PRO A 156 17.30 -9.07 21.93
C PRO A 156 18.20 -10.12 21.27
N GLU A 157 19.49 -10.01 21.45
CA GLU A 157 20.46 -10.98 20.92
C GLU A 157 20.16 -12.42 21.35
N SER A 158 19.64 -12.59 22.57
CA SER A 158 19.27 -13.88 23.13
C SER A 158 18.07 -14.53 22.41
N SER A 159 17.28 -13.78 21.64
CA SER A 159 16.12 -14.32 20.93
C SER A 159 16.50 -15.14 19.70
N ASN A 160 17.66 -14.88 19.10
CA ASN A 160 18.13 -15.49 17.85
C ASN A 160 17.09 -15.38 16.69
N GLN A 161 16.33 -14.29 16.67
CA GLN A 161 15.25 -14.05 15.70
C GLN A 161 15.64 -12.98 14.68
N SER A 162 15.00 -13.03 13.51
CA SER A 162 15.00 -11.90 12.57
C SER A 162 14.18 -10.73 13.12
N ILE A 163 14.38 -9.52 12.58
CA ILE A 163 13.59 -8.33 12.92
C ILE A 163 12.09 -8.61 12.71
N LEU A 164 11.73 -9.23 11.59
CA LEU A 164 10.34 -9.52 11.26
C LEU A 164 9.70 -10.53 12.22
N GLU A 165 10.40 -11.62 12.53
CA GLU A 165 9.86 -12.64 13.44
C GLU A 165 9.67 -12.11 14.85
N TYR A 166 10.66 -11.38 15.38
CA TYR A 166 10.54 -10.73 16.67
C TYR A 166 9.42 -9.69 16.68
N GLY A 167 9.35 -8.85 15.65
CA GLY A 167 8.29 -7.84 15.52
C GLY A 167 6.90 -8.48 15.47
N TYR A 168 6.73 -9.54 14.70
CA TYR A 168 5.46 -10.27 14.66
C TYR A 168 5.06 -10.82 16.03
N GLN A 169 5.96 -11.48 16.74
CA GLN A 169 5.67 -12.00 18.07
C GLN A 169 5.33 -10.87 19.05
N LEU A 170 6.13 -9.80 19.06
CA LEU A 170 5.92 -8.69 19.98
C LEU A 170 4.61 -7.94 19.70
N PHE A 171 4.29 -7.64 18.43
CA PHE A 171 3.08 -6.88 18.10
C PHE A 171 1.80 -7.71 18.11
N CYS A 172 1.85 -8.97 17.68
CA CYS A 172 0.66 -9.80 17.49
C CYS A 172 0.34 -10.71 18.67
N GLN A 173 1.35 -11.07 19.47
CA GLN A 173 1.22 -12.06 20.55
C GLN A 173 1.66 -11.51 21.92
N GLY A 174 2.41 -10.41 21.95
CA GLY A 174 2.96 -9.85 23.19
C GLY A 174 2.03 -8.79 23.83
N GLU A 175 2.22 -8.60 25.14
CA GLU A 175 1.53 -7.58 25.94
C GLU A 175 2.57 -6.64 26.62
N HIS A 176 3.53 -6.12 25.83
CA HIS A 176 4.62 -5.26 26.30
C HIS A 176 4.58 -3.88 25.63
N PRO A 177 3.63 -2.97 26.02
CA PRO A 177 3.40 -1.71 25.31
C PRO A 177 4.63 -0.83 25.14
N GLN A 178 5.54 -0.83 26.12
CA GLN A 178 6.76 -0.02 26.06
C GLN A 178 7.74 -0.53 24.99
N GLU A 179 7.94 -1.85 24.93
CA GLU A 179 8.79 -2.49 23.94
C GLU A 179 8.16 -2.38 22.54
N GLN A 180 6.85 -2.61 22.43
CA GLN A 180 6.11 -2.41 21.19
C GLN A 180 6.26 -0.98 20.67
N ALA A 181 6.14 0.02 21.54
CA ALA A 181 6.30 1.42 21.14
C ALA A 181 7.75 1.76 20.74
N ALA A 182 8.75 1.17 21.38
CA ALA A 182 10.15 1.38 21.03
C ALA A 182 10.47 0.77 19.65
N LEU A 183 10.08 -0.49 19.44
CA LEU A 183 10.26 -1.16 18.15
C LEU A 183 9.49 -0.44 17.03
N ALA A 184 8.23 -0.03 17.28
CA ALA A 184 7.42 0.67 16.29
C ALA A 184 8.05 2.01 15.85
N ARG A 185 8.63 2.78 16.78
CA ARG A 185 9.35 4.02 16.45
C ARG A 185 10.61 3.77 15.64
N ALA A 186 11.40 2.77 16.01
CA ALA A 186 12.60 2.42 15.28
C ALA A 186 12.27 1.93 13.86
N TRP A 187 11.22 1.12 13.72
CA TRP A 187 10.73 0.64 12.42
C TRP A 187 10.23 1.79 11.55
N LEU A 188 9.44 2.72 12.14
CA LEU A 188 8.98 3.91 11.42
C LEU A 188 10.13 4.76 10.88
N ALA A 189 11.17 4.96 11.69
CA ALA A 189 12.33 5.75 11.27
C ALA A 189 13.09 5.08 10.10
N TYR A 190 13.27 3.78 10.18
CA TYR A 190 13.88 3.01 9.11
C TYR A 190 13.03 3.00 7.84
N GLU A 191 11.73 2.69 7.95
CA GLU A 191 10.81 2.69 6.82
C GLU A 191 10.73 4.05 6.12
N ALA A 192 10.72 5.15 6.91
CA ALA A 192 10.75 6.50 6.37
C ALA A 192 12.04 6.78 5.57
N ALA A 193 13.19 6.32 6.06
CA ALA A 193 14.44 6.46 5.33
C ALA A 193 14.45 5.67 4.02
N MET A 194 13.95 4.44 4.04
CA MET A 194 13.81 3.61 2.85
C MET A 194 12.86 4.25 1.82
N ASN A 195 11.74 4.80 2.30
CA ASN A 195 10.75 5.47 1.44
C ASN A 195 11.34 6.71 0.76
N MET A 196 12.12 7.50 1.47
CA MET A 196 12.73 8.73 0.97
C MET A 196 14.01 8.50 0.17
N TYR A 197 14.62 7.31 0.25
CA TYR A 197 15.85 7.02 -0.47
C TYR A 197 15.70 7.26 -1.99
N PRO A 198 16.66 7.88 -2.67
CA PRO A 198 18.00 8.30 -2.21
C PRO A 198 18.05 9.64 -1.45
N ALA A 199 16.94 10.35 -1.29
CA ALA A 199 16.90 11.57 -0.49
C ALA A 199 16.98 11.28 1.02
N GLN A 200 17.32 12.30 1.80
CA GLN A 200 17.38 12.17 3.26
C GLN A 200 15.98 12.18 3.86
N ALA A 201 15.70 11.22 4.73
CA ALA A 201 14.43 11.18 5.45
C ALA A 201 14.24 12.42 6.35
N PRO A 202 13.02 12.98 6.44
CA PRO A 202 12.72 14.08 7.33
C PRO A 202 12.80 13.62 8.80
N THR A 203 13.07 14.56 9.71
CA THR A 203 12.94 14.29 11.14
C THR A 203 11.47 14.00 11.47
N LEU A 204 11.22 12.82 12.03
CA LEU A 204 9.87 12.40 12.40
C LEU A 204 9.42 13.16 13.66
N GLY A 205 8.23 13.73 13.60
CA GLY A 205 7.56 14.33 14.75
C GLY A 205 7.07 13.28 15.77
N ALA A 206 6.52 13.77 16.89
CA ALA A 206 5.87 12.91 17.87
C ALA A 206 4.66 12.21 17.20
N SER A 207 4.58 10.89 17.35
CA SER A 207 3.48 10.07 16.84
C SER A 207 2.75 9.39 18.00
N ASP A 208 1.44 9.17 17.84
CA ASP A 208 0.66 8.39 18.78
C ASP A 208 1.19 6.95 18.85
N GLY A 209 1.68 6.56 20.02
CA GLY A 209 2.28 5.23 20.22
C GLY A 209 1.29 4.09 19.96
N ALA A 210 0.02 4.26 20.32
CA ALA A 210 -1.01 3.25 20.11
C ALA A 210 -1.32 3.07 18.61
N ALA A 211 -1.39 4.18 17.85
CA ALA A 211 -1.58 4.14 16.41
C ALA A 211 -0.40 3.49 15.68
N LEU A 212 0.84 3.74 16.14
CA LEU A 212 2.02 3.08 15.59
C LEU A 212 2.05 1.58 15.88
N ILE A 213 1.71 1.17 17.10
CA ILE A 213 1.62 -0.24 17.46
C ILE A 213 0.57 -0.93 16.58
N ALA A 214 -0.61 -0.33 16.41
CA ALA A 214 -1.66 -0.86 15.53
C ALA A 214 -1.16 -1.01 14.09
N ARG A 215 -0.48 0.00 13.54
CA ARG A 215 0.12 -0.02 12.20
C ARG A 215 1.09 -1.19 12.02
N TYR A 216 2.07 -1.32 12.92
CA TYR A 216 3.12 -2.34 12.79
C TYR A 216 2.63 -3.74 13.19
N ARG A 217 1.56 -3.85 13.95
CA ARG A 217 0.84 -5.12 14.13
C ARG A 217 0.29 -5.62 12.78
N ILE A 218 -0.39 -4.78 12.03
CA ILE A 218 -0.87 -5.13 10.69
C ILE A 218 0.31 -5.43 9.75
N GLN A 219 1.32 -4.56 9.71
CA GLN A 219 2.44 -4.74 8.78
C GLN A 219 3.20 -6.04 9.06
N SER A 220 3.58 -6.32 10.30
CA SER A 220 4.28 -7.54 10.66
C SER A 220 3.44 -8.80 10.40
N HIS A 221 2.13 -8.75 10.65
CA HIS A 221 1.20 -9.82 10.32
C HIS A 221 1.21 -10.14 8.82
N TYR A 222 1.09 -9.12 7.96
CA TYR A 222 1.12 -9.31 6.51
C TYR A 222 2.49 -9.78 6.02
N LEU A 223 3.57 -9.09 6.39
CA LEU A 223 4.91 -9.44 5.92
C LEU A 223 5.34 -10.86 6.35
N ARG A 224 5.04 -11.25 7.60
CA ARG A 224 5.33 -12.59 8.13
C ARG A 224 4.66 -13.70 7.33
N HIS A 225 3.46 -13.44 6.80
CA HIS A 225 2.68 -14.38 5.99
C HIS A 225 2.78 -14.08 4.48
N ARG A 226 3.81 -13.37 4.04
CA ARG A 226 3.99 -12.99 2.62
C ARG A 226 2.71 -12.37 2.04
N CYS A 227 2.12 -11.48 2.82
CA CYS A 227 0.87 -10.80 2.50
C CYS A 227 -0.29 -11.74 2.12
N PHE A 228 -0.26 -13.00 2.54
CA PHE A 228 -1.26 -14.02 2.20
C PHE A 228 -1.45 -14.22 0.69
N VAL A 229 -0.44 -13.90 -0.09
CA VAL A 229 -0.41 -14.12 -1.53
C VAL A 229 0.08 -15.56 -1.76
N GLN A 230 -0.85 -16.44 -2.15
CA GLN A 230 -0.58 -17.88 -2.29
C GLN A 230 -0.06 -18.25 -3.68
N GLU A 231 -0.43 -17.49 -4.70
CA GLU A 231 -0.10 -17.78 -6.09
C GLU A 231 0.87 -16.74 -6.66
N ASP A 232 1.51 -17.10 -7.75
CA ASP A 232 2.30 -16.16 -8.52
C ASP A 232 1.38 -15.02 -9.02
N ILE A 233 1.56 -13.83 -8.46
CA ILE A 233 0.84 -12.61 -8.85
C ILE A 233 0.86 -12.42 -10.38
N LEU A 234 1.93 -12.85 -11.03
CA LEU A 234 2.11 -12.70 -12.46
C LEU A 234 1.28 -13.71 -13.27
N ALA A 235 1.02 -14.90 -12.73
CA ALA A 235 0.12 -15.86 -13.37
C ALA A 235 -1.32 -15.32 -13.45
N GLN A 236 -1.73 -14.51 -12.46
CA GLN A 236 -3.03 -13.83 -12.45
C GLN A 236 -3.08 -12.62 -13.41
N ALA A 237 -1.92 -12.09 -13.84
CA ALA A 237 -1.85 -10.95 -14.75
C ALA A 237 -2.47 -11.20 -16.13
N GLN A 238 -2.78 -12.45 -16.48
CA GLN A 238 -3.52 -12.74 -17.73
C GLN A 238 -4.92 -12.10 -17.73
N ALA A 239 -5.59 -12.02 -16.59
CA ALA A 239 -6.86 -11.33 -16.46
C ALA A 239 -6.75 -9.81 -16.68
N LEU A 240 -5.56 -9.25 -16.49
CA LEU A 240 -5.30 -7.81 -16.65
C LEU A 240 -5.15 -7.38 -18.11
N LYS A 241 -4.97 -8.29 -19.07
CA LYS A 241 -4.72 -7.97 -20.48
C LYS A 241 -5.81 -7.12 -21.13
N ALA A 242 -7.03 -7.18 -20.62
CA ALA A 242 -8.15 -6.37 -21.09
C ALA A 242 -8.29 -5.01 -20.36
N ILE A 243 -7.53 -4.78 -19.27
CA ILE A 243 -7.62 -3.58 -18.46
C ILE A 243 -6.52 -2.61 -18.87
N PRO A 244 -6.85 -1.36 -19.27
CA PRO A 244 -5.85 -0.32 -19.47
C PRO A 244 -5.07 -0.09 -18.16
N LEU A 245 -3.75 -0.30 -18.21
CA LEU A 245 -2.85 -0.27 -17.06
C LEU A 245 -1.74 0.74 -17.29
N THR A 246 -1.55 1.64 -16.32
CA THR A 246 -0.38 2.52 -16.23
C THR A 246 0.45 2.13 -15.03
N LEU A 247 1.75 1.97 -15.22
CA LEU A 247 2.74 1.75 -14.19
C LEU A 247 3.60 3.01 -14.04
N VAL A 248 3.79 3.50 -12.82
CA VAL A 248 4.70 4.61 -12.50
C VAL A 248 5.72 4.10 -11.50
N HIS A 249 7.03 4.19 -11.82
CA HIS A 249 8.04 3.62 -10.93
C HIS A 249 9.36 4.39 -10.99
N GLY A 250 9.90 4.71 -9.82
CA GLY A 250 11.24 5.27 -9.66
C GLY A 250 12.32 4.22 -9.85
N ASP A 251 13.36 4.51 -10.59
CA ASP A 251 14.41 3.53 -10.88
C ASP A 251 15.45 3.37 -9.75
N LEU A 252 15.38 4.21 -8.71
CA LEU A 252 16.15 4.08 -7.46
C LEU A 252 15.28 3.69 -6.26
N ASP A 253 14.10 3.14 -6.50
CA ASP A 253 13.19 2.68 -5.45
C ASP A 253 13.85 1.55 -4.65
N ALA A 254 14.13 1.83 -3.37
CA ALA A 254 14.80 0.89 -2.46
C ALA A 254 13.83 -0.01 -1.69
N LEU A 255 12.52 0.32 -1.68
CA LEU A 255 11.50 -0.49 -1.03
C LEU A 255 10.91 -1.55 -1.98
N CYS A 256 10.57 -1.13 -3.19
CA CYS A 256 10.01 -1.99 -4.21
C CYS A 256 10.89 -1.91 -5.45
N PRO A 257 11.59 -2.97 -5.83
CA PRO A 257 12.52 -2.92 -6.96
C PRO A 257 11.81 -2.53 -8.27
N PHE A 258 12.42 -1.65 -9.08
CA PHE A 258 11.91 -1.27 -10.40
C PHE A 258 11.61 -2.48 -11.30
N ALA A 259 12.32 -3.57 -11.10
CA ALA A 259 12.09 -4.85 -11.78
C ALA A 259 10.65 -5.37 -11.63
N ASN A 260 9.95 -5.02 -10.54
CA ASN A 260 8.55 -5.41 -10.33
C ASN A 260 7.65 -4.86 -11.44
N SER A 261 7.84 -3.60 -11.83
CA SER A 261 7.07 -3.02 -12.94
C SER A 261 7.43 -3.63 -14.30
N LEU A 262 8.69 -4.04 -14.50
CA LEU A 262 9.09 -4.72 -15.73
C LEU A 262 8.43 -6.09 -15.87
N VAL A 263 8.37 -6.87 -14.80
CA VAL A 263 7.73 -8.20 -14.84
C VAL A 263 6.21 -8.07 -14.98
N ILE A 264 5.57 -7.07 -14.35
CA ILE A 264 4.15 -6.79 -14.56
C ILE A 264 3.89 -6.38 -16.03
N GLN A 265 4.70 -5.49 -16.59
CA GLN A 265 4.59 -5.08 -18.00
C GLN A 265 4.78 -6.25 -18.96
N HIS A 266 5.71 -7.17 -18.65
CA HIS A 266 5.89 -8.37 -19.46
C HIS A 266 4.63 -9.27 -19.43
N ALA A 267 4.00 -9.42 -18.28
CA ALA A 267 2.76 -10.20 -18.12
C ALA A 267 1.53 -9.50 -18.72
N ALA A 268 1.52 -8.17 -18.75
CA ALA A 268 0.47 -7.31 -19.30
C ALA A 268 1.05 -6.34 -20.35
N PRO A 269 1.34 -6.80 -21.58
CA PRO A 269 2.07 -5.99 -22.59
C PRO A 269 1.37 -4.70 -23.02
N GLN A 270 0.06 -4.55 -22.77
CA GLN A 270 -0.69 -3.32 -23.00
C GLN A 270 -0.38 -2.23 -21.95
N ALA A 271 0.33 -2.59 -20.86
CA ALA A 271 0.65 -1.63 -19.81
C ALA A 271 1.63 -0.56 -20.30
N THR A 272 1.30 0.69 -20.02
CA THR A 272 2.23 1.81 -20.21
C THR A 272 3.10 1.94 -18.96
N LEU A 273 4.42 1.86 -19.11
CA LEU A 273 5.38 2.07 -18.00
C LEU A 273 6.01 3.47 -18.11
N ILE A 274 5.82 4.26 -17.08
CA ILE A 274 6.46 5.56 -16.87
C ILE A 274 7.60 5.35 -15.87
N ARG A 275 8.82 5.31 -16.36
CA ARG A 275 10.04 5.24 -15.55
C ARG A 275 10.42 6.64 -15.08
N VAL A 276 10.57 6.82 -13.76
CA VAL A 276 11.07 8.08 -13.18
C VAL A 276 12.55 7.92 -12.87
N SER A 277 13.38 8.59 -13.70
CA SER A 277 14.83 8.51 -13.54
C SER A 277 15.29 9.23 -12.28
N GLY A 278 16.06 8.54 -11.43
CA GLY A 278 16.51 9.04 -10.13
C GLY A 278 15.43 9.07 -9.05
N GLY A 279 14.20 8.67 -9.38
CA GLY A 279 13.08 8.62 -8.43
C GLY A 279 13.19 7.44 -7.46
N GLY A 280 12.80 7.66 -6.21
CA GLY A 280 12.65 6.66 -5.17
C GLY A 280 11.22 6.16 -5.01
N HIS A 281 10.89 5.71 -3.79
CA HIS A 281 9.55 5.19 -3.47
C HIS A 281 8.55 6.29 -3.12
N ASP A 282 9.01 7.44 -2.66
CA ASP A 282 8.14 8.48 -2.09
C ASP A 282 7.26 9.12 -3.17
N LEU A 283 5.94 9.11 -2.91
CA LEU A 283 4.97 9.79 -3.77
C LEU A 283 5.14 11.31 -3.78
N THR A 284 5.77 11.90 -2.74
CA THR A 284 6.00 13.35 -2.65
C THR A 284 7.28 13.79 -3.36
N ASP A 285 8.10 12.87 -3.84
CA ASP A 285 9.20 13.18 -4.74
C ASP A 285 8.66 13.91 -5.99
N PRO A 286 9.23 15.05 -6.40
CA PRO A 286 8.70 15.84 -7.51
C PRO A 286 8.52 15.05 -8.81
N GLY A 287 9.49 14.18 -9.15
CA GLY A 287 9.41 13.35 -10.35
C GLY A 287 8.32 12.30 -10.26
N MET A 288 8.20 11.64 -9.10
CA MET A 288 7.15 10.65 -8.85
C MET A 288 5.76 11.29 -8.83
N LEU A 289 5.65 12.48 -8.23
CA LEU A 289 4.41 13.25 -8.20
C LEU A 289 3.96 13.62 -9.61
N GLU A 290 4.85 14.21 -10.41
CA GLU A 290 4.59 14.62 -11.80
C GLU A 290 4.21 13.42 -12.68
N ALA A 291 4.99 12.34 -12.62
CA ALA A 291 4.72 11.12 -13.39
C ALA A 291 3.37 10.48 -13.03
N THR A 292 2.98 10.54 -11.74
CA THR A 292 1.67 10.04 -11.30
C THR A 292 0.55 10.92 -11.86
N PHE A 293 0.70 12.26 -11.83
CA PHE A 293 -0.26 13.17 -12.48
C PHE A 293 -0.38 12.91 -13.97
N GLU A 294 0.74 12.79 -14.68
CA GLU A 294 0.74 12.53 -16.13
C GLU A 294 0.08 11.19 -16.47
N GLY A 295 0.34 10.15 -15.66
CA GLY A 295 -0.30 8.86 -15.83
C GLY A 295 -1.82 8.92 -15.68
N LEU A 296 -2.31 9.66 -14.69
CA LEU A 296 -3.75 9.83 -14.44
C LEU A 296 -4.40 10.76 -15.46
N LYS A 297 -3.72 11.82 -15.88
CA LYS A 297 -4.23 12.77 -16.88
C LYS A 297 -4.50 12.11 -18.24
N GLN A 298 -3.81 11.02 -18.56
CA GLN A 298 -4.12 10.24 -19.76
C GLN A 298 -5.56 9.69 -19.74
N TRP A 299 -6.14 9.47 -18.56
CA TRP A 299 -7.51 9.00 -18.40
C TRP A 299 -8.54 10.04 -18.83
N ASP A 300 -8.21 11.33 -18.74
CA ASP A 300 -9.09 12.45 -19.10
C ASP A 300 -9.59 12.41 -20.54
N ARG A 301 -8.83 11.73 -21.42
CA ARG A 301 -9.19 11.53 -22.84
C ARG A 301 -10.39 10.59 -23.04
N TYR A 302 -10.74 9.84 -22.01
CA TYR A 302 -11.75 8.78 -22.05
C TYR A 302 -12.93 9.08 -21.13
N LEU A 303 -12.93 10.22 -20.46
CA LEU A 303 -14.08 10.65 -19.67
C LEU A 303 -15.26 10.90 -20.60
N PRO A 304 -16.47 10.46 -20.20
CA PRO A 304 -17.69 10.69 -20.99
C PRO A 304 -18.01 12.16 -21.16
#